data_184835263e2a8596308120944b4a134f
#
_entry.id   184835263e2a8596308120944b4a134f
#
_cell.length_a   1.000
_cell.length_b   1.000
_cell.length_c   1.000
_cell.angle_alpha   90.00
_cell.angle_beta   90.00
_cell.angle_gamma   90.00
#
_symmetry.space_group_name_H-M   'P 1'
#
loop_
_entity.id
_entity.type
_entity.pdbx_description
1 polymer ?
#
loop_
_entity_poly.entity_id
_entity_poly.type
_entity_poly.pdbx_seq_one_letter_code
_entity_poly.pdbx_strand_id
1 'polypeptide(L)'
;MRSHYCGDINSSHIGSNIEISGWVHKRRDHGGVIFLDIRDLHGIVQVVFNPDLQEIFDIADSCRSEYVVNIKGLVRKRIEGAINPKMITGEIEIEAT
;
A
#
# COMPACT_ATOMS: atom_id res chain seq x y z
N MET A 1 -4.52 11.60 9.80
CA MET A 1 -3.14 11.86 10.27
C MET A 1 -2.31 10.60 10.15
N ARG A 2 -1.08 10.72 9.65
CA ARG A 2 -0.19 9.58 9.45
C ARG A 2 0.23 8.96 10.78
N SER A 3 0.16 7.62 10.87
CA SER A 3 0.68 6.88 12.01
C SER A 3 2.10 6.36 11.76
N HIS A 4 2.43 6.09 10.50
CA HIS A 4 3.74 5.53 10.10
C HIS A 4 4.20 6.14 8.77
N TYR A 5 5.50 6.15 8.55
CA TYR A 5 6.07 6.46 7.24
C TYR A 5 6.14 5.19 6.39
N CYS A 6 5.97 5.35 5.08
CA CYS A 6 5.93 4.20 4.16
C CYS A 6 7.16 3.29 4.28
N GLY A 7 8.35 3.87 4.33
CA GLY A 7 9.58 3.10 4.40
C GLY A 7 9.88 2.47 5.75
N ASP A 8 9.12 2.82 6.79
CA ASP A 8 9.37 2.34 8.14
C ASP A 8 8.53 1.11 8.51
N ILE A 9 7.60 0.71 7.63
CA ILE A 9 6.72 -0.42 7.89
C ILE A 9 7.49 -1.73 7.63
N ASN A 10 7.38 -2.66 8.57
CA ASN A 10 8.07 -3.94 8.48
C ASN A 10 7.22 -5.07 9.07
N SER A 11 7.79 -6.27 9.15
CA SER A 11 7.06 -7.44 9.62
C SER A 11 6.54 -7.34 11.05
N SER A 12 7.15 -6.48 11.88
CA SER A 12 6.66 -6.27 13.25
C SER A 12 5.31 -5.56 13.29
N HIS A 13 4.90 -4.92 12.20
CA HIS A 13 3.63 -4.21 12.10
C HIS A 13 2.48 -5.09 11.58
N ILE A 14 2.75 -6.34 11.19
CA ILE A 14 1.72 -7.25 10.67
C ILE A 14 0.59 -7.38 11.70
N GLY A 15 -0.65 -7.21 11.23
CA GLY A 15 -1.85 -7.24 12.07
C GLY A 15 -2.24 -5.89 12.63
N SER A 16 -1.44 -4.85 12.39
CA SER A 16 -1.74 -3.50 12.87
C SER A 16 -2.51 -2.70 11.83
N ASN A 17 -3.46 -1.91 12.29
CA ASN A 17 -4.11 -0.91 11.46
C ASN A 17 -3.26 0.37 11.50
N ILE A 18 -2.89 0.87 10.34
CA ILE A 18 -2.03 2.05 10.23
C ILE A 18 -2.61 3.06 9.26
N GLU A 19 -2.03 4.24 9.30
CA GLU A 19 -2.40 5.31 8.37
C GLU A 19 -1.11 5.89 7.79
N ILE A 20 -1.03 5.98 6.46
CA ILE A 20 0.13 6.52 5.77
C ILE A 20 -0.30 7.66 4.86
N SER A 21 0.64 8.56 4.60
CA SER A 21 0.46 9.67 3.66
C SER A 21 1.66 9.70 2.72
N GLY A 22 1.41 9.90 1.44
CA GLY A 22 2.47 9.97 0.44
C GLY A 22 1.89 10.23 -0.92
N TRP A 23 2.63 9.86 -1.96
CA TRP A 23 2.15 10.04 -3.33
C TRP A 23 2.22 8.72 -4.09
N VAL A 24 1.38 8.59 -5.11
CA VAL A 24 1.34 7.40 -5.97
C VAL A 24 2.60 7.38 -6.82
N HIS A 25 3.48 6.41 -6.58
CA HIS A 25 4.69 6.22 -7.35
C HIS A 25 4.43 5.35 -8.59
N LYS A 26 3.67 4.28 -8.42
CA LYS A 26 3.35 3.35 -9.50
C LYS A 26 2.03 2.65 -9.23
N ARG A 27 1.28 2.38 -10.31
CA ARG A 27 0.04 1.59 -10.25
C ARG A 27 0.20 0.32 -11.08
N ARG A 28 -0.32 -0.77 -10.55
CA ARG A 28 -0.39 -2.06 -11.25
C ARG A 28 -1.77 -2.67 -11.04
N ASP A 29 -2.33 -3.24 -12.09
CA ASP A 29 -3.62 -3.94 -12.05
C ASP A 29 -3.36 -5.41 -12.33
N HIS A 30 -3.80 -6.28 -11.44
CA HIS A 30 -3.62 -7.72 -11.56
C HIS A 30 -4.89 -8.45 -11.13
N GLY A 31 -5.50 -9.20 -12.07
CA GLY A 31 -6.64 -10.03 -11.75
C GLY A 31 -7.81 -9.30 -11.09
N GLY A 32 -8.03 -8.04 -11.48
CA GLY A 32 -9.09 -7.22 -10.91
C GLY A 32 -8.74 -6.55 -9.58
N VAL A 33 -7.51 -6.70 -9.11
CA VAL A 33 -7.02 -6.05 -7.90
C VAL A 33 -6.09 -4.91 -8.28
N ILE A 34 -6.20 -3.77 -7.61
CA ILE A 34 -5.32 -2.62 -7.84
C ILE A 34 -4.24 -2.60 -6.78
N PHE A 35 -2.99 -2.45 -7.24
CA PHE A 35 -1.82 -2.29 -6.38
C PHE A 35 -1.25 -0.90 -6.62
N LEU A 36 -1.10 -0.11 -5.55
CA LEU A 36 -0.44 1.19 -5.62
C LEU A 36 0.84 1.14 -4.78
N ASP A 37 1.96 1.52 -5.39
CA ASP A 37 3.19 1.77 -4.64
C ASP A 37 3.11 3.21 -4.15
N ILE A 38 3.02 3.40 -2.85
CA ILE A 38 2.94 4.72 -2.23
C ILE A 38 4.31 5.07 -1.68
N ARG A 39 4.78 6.25 -2.04
CA ARG A 39 6.11 6.74 -1.65
C ARG A 39 6.00 7.96 -0.75
N ASP A 40 6.91 8.03 0.21
CA ASP A 40 7.15 9.24 1.00
C ASP A 40 8.65 9.44 1.15
N LEU A 41 9.06 10.33 2.05
CA LEU A 41 10.48 10.64 2.24
C LEU A 41 11.28 9.47 2.83
N HIS A 42 10.61 8.49 3.40
CA HIS A 42 11.26 7.33 4.05
C HIS A 42 11.32 6.10 3.14
N GLY A 43 10.56 6.05 2.06
CA GLY A 43 10.59 4.93 1.13
C GLY A 43 9.24 4.64 0.49
N ILE A 44 9.07 3.41 0.04
CA ILE A 44 7.89 2.97 -0.72
C ILE A 44 7.26 1.77 -0.02
N VAL A 45 5.92 1.71 -0.02
CA VAL A 45 5.18 0.53 0.44
C VAL A 45 4.07 0.19 -0.56
N GLN A 46 3.82 -1.10 -0.76
CA GLN A 46 2.73 -1.57 -1.61
C GLN A 46 1.41 -1.55 -0.86
N VAL A 47 0.40 -0.96 -1.47
CA VAL A 47 -0.97 -0.95 -0.95
C VAL A 47 -1.87 -1.71 -1.90
N VAL A 48 -2.70 -2.61 -1.37
CA VAL A 48 -3.62 -3.45 -2.13
C VAL A 48 -5.04 -2.95 -1.93
N PHE A 49 -5.77 -2.79 -3.01
CA PHE A 49 -7.17 -2.37 -3.00
C PHE A 49 -8.05 -3.53 -3.47
N ASN A 50 -8.83 -4.07 -2.54
CA ASN A 50 -9.68 -5.21 -2.79
C ASN A 50 -10.98 -4.75 -3.48
N PRO A 51 -11.37 -5.34 -4.62
CA PRO A 51 -12.60 -4.95 -5.31
C PRO A 51 -13.87 -5.22 -4.51
N ASP A 52 -13.82 -6.06 -3.48
CA ASP A 52 -14.96 -6.28 -2.59
C ASP A 52 -15.29 -5.03 -1.75
N LEU A 53 -14.33 -4.11 -1.59
CA LEU A 53 -14.51 -2.83 -0.93
C LEU A 53 -14.70 -1.76 -2.00
N GLN A 54 -15.86 -1.73 -2.61
CA GLN A 54 -16.16 -0.98 -3.84
C GLN A 54 -15.78 0.51 -3.78
N GLU A 55 -16.14 1.19 -2.70
CA GLU A 55 -15.85 2.63 -2.59
C GLU A 55 -14.34 2.92 -2.62
N ILE A 56 -13.57 2.14 -1.87
CA ILE A 56 -12.12 2.30 -1.78
C ILE A 56 -11.49 1.93 -3.11
N PHE A 57 -11.97 0.86 -3.73
CA PHE A 57 -11.48 0.41 -5.03
C PHE A 57 -11.71 1.48 -6.11
N ASP A 58 -12.89 2.11 -6.13
CA ASP A 58 -13.21 3.14 -7.10
C ASP A 58 -12.32 4.37 -6.94
N ILE A 59 -12.00 4.75 -5.72
CA ILE A 59 -11.07 5.84 -5.44
C ILE A 59 -9.67 5.49 -5.96
N ALA A 60 -9.19 4.28 -5.70
CA ALA A 60 -7.90 3.82 -6.18
C ALA A 60 -7.85 3.81 -7.71
N ASP A 61 -8.93 3.38 -8.36
CA ASP A 61 -9.03 3.34 -9.81
C ASP A 61 -8.90 4.73 -10.44
N SER A 62 -9.29 5.77 -9.73
CA SER A 62 -9.18 7.15 -10.20
C SER A 62 -7.80 7.77 -9.95
N CYS A 63 -6.95 7.15 -9.14
CA CYS A 63 -5.64 7.70 -8.80
C CYS A 63 -4.67 7.63 -9.98
N ARG A 64 -3.86 8.67 -10.11
CA ARG A 64 -2.81 8.78 -11.11
C ARG A 64 -1.47 8.92 -10.42
N SER A 65 -0.38 8.69 -11.16
CA SER A 65 0.99 8.92 -10.66
C SER A 65 1.10 10.34 -10.13
N GLU A 66 1.86 10.50 -9.05
CA GLU A 66 2.12 11.79 -8.37
C GLU A 66 0.96 12.34 -7.55
N TYR A 67 -0.23 11.70 -7.56
CA TYR A 67 -1.31 12.11 -6.67
C TYR A 67 -0.91 11.90 -5.21
N VAL A 68 -1.16 12.90 -4.38
CA VAL A 68 -0.97 12.79 -2.93
C VAL A 68 -2.18 12.12 -2.32
N VAL A 69 -1.93 11.11 -1.49
CA VAL A 69 -2.99 10.30 -0.88
C VAL A 69 -2.74 10.08 0.60
N ASN A 70 -3.83 9.85 1.33
CA ASN A 70 -3.80 9.39 2.71
C ASN A 70 -4.56 8.07 2.76
N ILE A 71 -3.92 7.02 3.26
CA ILE A 71 -4.48 5.66 3.21
C ILE A 71 -4.46 5.04 4.60
N LYS A 72 -5.59 4.48 4.98
CA LYS A 72 -5.72 3.64 6.18
C LYS A 72 -5.79 2.19 5.74
N GLY A 73 -5.18 1.31 6.49
CA GLY A 73 -5.22 -0.09 6.15
C GLY A 73 -4.56 -1.00 7.17
N LEU A 74 -4.65 -2.29 6.88
CA LEU A 74 -4.11 -3.36 7.71
C LEU A 74 -2.80 -3.85 7.09
N VAL A 75 -1.74 -3.89 7.88
CA VAL A 75 -0.46 -4.45 7.45
C VAL A 75 -0.56 -5.97 7.46
N ARG A 76 -0.17 -6.59 6.36
CA ARG A 76 -0.15 -8.04 6.24
C ARG A 76 1.10 -8.50 5.49
N LYS A 77 1.44 -9.79 5.63
CA LYS A 77 2.55 -10.37 4.91
C LYS A 77 2.14 -10.56 3.44
N ARG A 78 3.05 -10.28 2.50
CA ARG A 78 2.83 -10.62 1.09
C ARG A 78 2.79 -12.13 0.93
N ILE A 79 2.06 -12.60 -0.09
CA ILE A 79 2.09 -14.00 -0.51
C ILE A 79 3.55 -14.33 -0.84
N GLU A 80 4.01 -15.52 -0.48
CA GLU A 80 5.42 -15.93 -0.60
C GLU A 80 6.02 -15.62 -1.98
N GLY A 81 5.30 -15.91 -3.05
CA GLY A 81 5.76 -15.63 -4.41
C GLY A 81 5.77 -14.15 -4.80
N ALA A 82 5.21 -13.27 -3.96
CA ALA A 82 5.13 -11.83 -4.21
C ALA A 82 6.12 -11.02 -3.37
N ILE A 83 6.91 -11.67 -2.52
CA ILE A 83 7.93 -10.98 -1.72
C ILE A 83 8.98 -10.39 -2.66
N ASN A 84 9.28 -9.10 -2.47
CA ASN A 84 10.26 -8.40 -3.29
C ASN A 84 11.49 -8.01 -2.44
N PRO A 85 12.59 -8.78 -2.53
CA PRO A 85 13.78 -8.50 -1.71
C PRO A 85 14.49 -7.19 -2.10
N LYS A 86 14.15 -6.60 -3.24
CA LYS A 86 14.73 -5.33 -3.68
C LYS A 86 14.12 -4.13 -2.99
N MET A 87 12.98 -4.31 -2.31
CA MET A 87 12.32 -3.25 -1.53
C MET A 87 12.54 -3.50 -0.05
N ILE A 88 12.81 -2.45 0.71
CA ILE A 88 12.92 -2.54 2.17
C ILE A 88 11.61 -3.06 2.76
N THR A 89 10.47 -2.64 2.21
CA THR A 89 9.14 -3.06 2.65
C THR A 89 8.61 -4.25 1.85
N GLY A 90 9.47 -4.98 1.15
CA GLY A 90 9.05 -6.00 0.18
C GLY A 90 8.41 -7.25 0.77
N GLU A 91 8.49 -7.46 2.10
CA GLU A 91 7.90 -8.61 2.77
C GLU A 91 6.45 -8.38 3.17
N ILE A 92 6.00 -7.14 3.20
CA ILE A 92 4.67 -6.77 3.69
C ILE A 92 3.92 -5.96 2.65
N GLU A 93 2.64 -5.82 2.87
CA GLU A 93 1.77 -4.94 2.10
C GLU A 93 0.68 -4.41 3.00
N ILE A 94 0.00 -3.35 2.55
CA ILE A 94 -1.11 -2.78 3.29
C ILE A 94 -2.39 -3.08 2.52
N GLU A 95 -3.36 -3.71 3.19
CA GLU A 95 -4.70 -3.86 2.63
C GLU A 95 -5.50 -2.64 3.02
N ALA A 96 -5.85 -1.80 2.04
CA ALA A 96 -6.60 -0.57 2.29
C ALA A 96 -8.00 -0.86 2.82
N THR A 97 -8.43 -0.08 3.77
CA THR A 97 -9.76 -0.23 4.39
C THR A 97 -10.57 1.06 4.38
#